data_b701013b0000b63bd560d31b34b4d527
#
_entry.id   b701013b0000b63bd560d31b34b4d527
#
_cell.length_a   1.000
_cell.length_b   1.000
_cell.length_c   1.000
_cell.angle_alpha   90.00
_cell.angle_beta   90.00
_cell.angle_gamma   90.00
#
_symmetry.space_group_name_H-M   'P 1'
#
loop_
_entity.id
_entity.type
_entity.pdbx_description
1 polymer ?
#
loop_
_entity_poly.entity_id
_entity_poly.type
_entity_poly.pdbx_seq_one_letter_code
_entity_poly.pdbx_strand_id
1 'polypeptide(L)'
;MGQQRIAVIGAGMAGLACARQLAGADARVTVFEQSRGLGGRLATRRVDGLAYDPGAQYLTVRNSAFVRYMGIAMRAGAAAPWRPAVLEDNRSWDAPFDDWYVGTPGMSGIVRPLARGIDLRTGIAVHELVRGPAGWELETDAGR
;
A
#
# COMPACT_ATOMS: atom_id res chain seq x y z
N MET A 1 -15.30 -22.05 17.79
CA MET A 1 -14.58 -22.17 16.51
C MET A 1 -13.31 -21.36 16.65
N GLY A 2 -12.14 -21.92 16.23
CA GLY A 2 -10.88 -21.16 16.30
C GLY A 2 -10.88 -20.01 15.28
N GLN A 3 -10.26 -18.89 15.65
CA GLN A 3 -10.07 -17.73 14.77
C GLN A 3 -9.35 -18.14 13.47
N GLN A 4 -9.88 -17.77 12.31
CA GLN A 4 -9.30 -18.11 11.01
C GLN A 4 -7.96 -17.39 10.84
N ARG A 5 -6.92 -18.16 10.46
CA ARG A 5 -5.58 -17.62 10.12
C ARG A 5 -5.50 -17.37 8.63
N ILE A 6 -5.14 -16.16 8.23
CA ILE A 6 -5.06 -15.74 6.83
C ILE A 6 -3.69 -15.12 6.57
N ALA A 7 -3.01 -15.61 5.53
CA ALA A 7 -1.82 -14.97 4.98
C ALA A 7 -2.21 -14.10 3.78
N VAL A 8 -1.74 -12.86 3.76
CA VAL A 8 -1.84 -11.96 2.61
C VAL A 8 -0.45 -11.74 2.05
N ILE A 9 -0.25 -11.98 0.76
CA ILE A 9 1.05 -11.84 0.10
C ILE A 9 1.09 -10.51 -0.64
N GLY A 10 2.02 -9.65 -0.24
CA GLY A 10 2.27 -8.32 -0.78
C GLY A 10 1.62 -7.21 0.05
N ALA A 11 2.44 -6.24 0.48
CA ALA A 11 2.03 -5.05 1.23
C ALA A 11 1.87 -3.81 0.34
N GLY A 12 1.33 -4.00 -0.85
CA GLY A 12 0.82 -2.93 -1.70
C GLY A 12 -0.58 -2.47 -1.26
N MET A 13 -1.17 -1.49 -1.96
CA MET A 13 -2.49 -0.95 -1.66
C MET A 13 -3.57 -2.05 -1.55
N ALA A 14 -3.62 -2.98 -2.51
CA ALA A 14 -4.64 -4.03 -2.53
C ALA A 14 -4.48 -5.02 -1.37
N GLY A 15 -3.24 -5.49 -1.11
CA GLY A 15 -2.97 -6.44 -0.02
C GLY A 15 -3.27 -5.83 1.34
N LEU A 16 -2.85 -4.60 1.59
CA LEU A 16 -3.12 -3.92 2.86
C LEU A 16 -4.60 -3.57 3.05
N ALA A 17 -5.32 -3.20 1.98
CA ALA A 17 -6.76 -2.99 2.04
C ALA A 17 -7.50 -4.29 2.35
N CYS A 18 -7.13 -5.40 1.71
CA CYS A 18 -7.64 -6.74 1.98
C CYS A 18 -7.37 -7.15 3.44
N ALA A 19 -6.13 -7.03 3.89
CA ALA A 19 -5.73 -7.36 5.26
C ALA A 19 -6.53 -6.57 6.31
N ARG A 20 -6.73 -5.27 6.08
CA ARG A 20 -7.54 -4.40 6.95
C ARG A 20 -9.00 -4.86 7.02
N GLN A 21 -9.59 -5.23 5.89
CA GLN A 21 -10.96 -5.71 5.83
C GLN A 21 -11.12 -7.04 6.59
N LEU A 22 -10.19 -7.97 6.37
CA LEU A 22 -10.19 -9.28 7.03
C LEU A 22 -9.95 -9.20 8.54
N ALA A 23 -9.04 -8.34 8.97
CA ALA A 23 -8.79 -8.10 10.40
C ALA A 23 -10.04 -7.52 11.11
N GLY A 24 -10.85 -6.70 10.41
CA GLY A 24 -12.14 -6.20 10.89
C GLY A 24 -13.22 -7.29 11.02
N ALA A 25 -13.03 -8.43 10.34
CA ALA A 25 -13.92 -9.60 10.38
C ALA A 25 -13.46 -10.69 11.37
N ASP A 26 -12.67 -10.32 12.38
CA ASP A 26 -12.16 -11.21 13.45
C ASP A 26 -11.26 -12.36 12.94
N ALA A 27 -10.54 -12.14 11.85
CA ALA A 27 -9.50 -13.04 11.36
C ALA A 27 -8.11 -12.64 11.89
N ARG A 28 -7.25 -13.63 12.15
CA ARG A 28 -5.82 -13.39 12.41
C ARG A 28 -5.08 -13.27 11.08
N VAL A 29 -4.78 -12.05 10.69
CA VAL A 29 -4.17 -11.74 9.40
C VAL A 29 -2.69 -11.43 9.57
N THR A 30 -1.84 -12.10 8.78
CA THR A 30 -0.43 -11.78 8.62
C THR A 30 -0.17 -11.38 7.17
N VAL A 31 0.50 -10.25 6.96
CA VAL A 31 0.90 -9.78 5.63
C VAL A 31 2.39 -10.05 5.45
N PHE A 32 2.76 -10.71 4.35
CA PHE A 32 4.15 -10.95 3.95
C PHE A 32 4.52 -10.05 2.78
N GLU A 33 5.63 -9.36 2.88
CA GLU A 33 6.14 -8.44 1.86
C GLU A 33 7.62 -8.73 1.60
N GLN A 34 7.96 -9.00 0.34
CA GLN A 34 9.35 -9.28 -0.06
C GLN A 34 10.30 -8.10 0.12
N SER A 35 9.80 -6.89 -0.04
CA SER A 35 10.59 -5.67 0.11
C SER A 35 10.71 -5.27 1.59
N ARG A 36 11.72 -4.47 1.91
CA ARG A 36 11.87 -3.87 3.25
C ARG A 36 10.83 -2.77 3.53
N GLY A 37 10.16 -2.26 2.49
CA GLY A 37 9.19 -1.17 2.58
C GLY A 37 7.84 -1.56 2.02
N LEU A 38 6.82 -0.80 2.40
CA LEU A 38 5.44 -0.94 1.93
C LEU A 38 5.21 -0.18 0.63
N GLY A 39 4.12 -0.51 -0.05
CA GLY A 39 3.57 0.30 -1.13
C GLY A 39 3.45 -0.42 -2.46
N GLY A 40 4.31 -1.40 -2.76
CA GLY A 40 4.33 -2.04 -4.07
C GLY A 40 4.56 -0.98 -5.17
N ARG A 41 3.61 -0.76 -6.06
CA ARG A 41 3.67 0.29 -7.11
C ARG A 41 3.61 1.73 -6.57
N LEU A 42 3.25 1.92 -5.30
CA LEU A 42 3.34 3.19 -4.57
C LEU A 42 4.63 3.29 -3.74
N ALA A 43 5.61 2.40 -3.95
CA ALA A 43 6.82 2.39 -3.14
C ALA A 43 7.67 3.64 -3.40
N THR A 44 8.11 4.26 -2.30
CA THR A 44 9.09 5.36 -2.32
C THR A 44 10.48 4.79 -2.07
N ARG A 45 11.42 5.00 -2.97
CA ARG A 45 12.85 4.69 -2.79
C ARG A 45 13.58 5.87 -2.15
N ARG A 46 14.50 5.56 -1.26
CA ARG A 46 15.42 6.55 -0.66
C ARG A 46 16.85 6.17 -0.98
N VAL A 47 17.58 7.11 -1.59
CA VAL A 47 18.96 6.97 -1.97
C VAL A 47 19.65 8.28 -1.65
N ASP A 48 20.75 8.25 -0.90
CA ASP A 48 21.58 9.41 -0.55
C ASP A 48 20.81 10.62 -0.01
N GLY A 49 19.84 10.34 0.87
CA GLY A 49 18.99 11.37 1.49
C GLY A 49 17.86 11.89 0.61
N LEU A 50 17.81 11.51 -0.67
CA LEU A 50 16.74 11.84 -1.59
C LEU A 50 15.63 10.79 -1.59
N ALA A 51 14.41 11.20 -1.90
CA ALA A 51 13.25 10.33 -2.03
C ALA A 51 12.71 10.36 -3.47
N TYR A 52 12.44 9.19 -4.02
CA TYR A 52 11.92 9.02 -5.37
C TYR A 52 10.71 8.08 -5.35
N ASP A 53 9.70 8.41 -6.14
CA ASP A 53 8.52 7.58 -6.38
C ASP A 53 8.61 6.99 -7.80
N PRO A 54 9.30 5.83 -7.99
CA PRO A 54 9.57 5.28 -9.33
C PRO A 54 8.36 4.64 -9.99
N GLY A 55 7.32 4.39 -9.20
CA GLY A 55 6.05 3.81 -9.67
C GLY A 55 5.02 4.88 -9.95
N ALA A 56 3.93 4.90 -9.20
CA ALA A 56 2.92 5.94 -9.31
C ALA A 56 3.44 7.25 -8.71
N GLN A 57 3.37 8.33 -9.47
CA GLN A 57 3.78 9.67 -9.06
C GLN A 57 2.62 10.45 -8.42
N TYR A 58 1.39 10.10 -8.77
CA TYR A 58 0.15 10.64 -8.21
C TYR A 58 -0.96 9.61 -8.36
N LEU A 59 -2.10 9.91 -7.78
CA LEU A 59 -3.34 9.16 -8.01
C LEU A 59 -4.51 10.10 -8.31
N THR A 60 -5.50 9.54 -9.02
CA THR A 60 -6.82 10.13 -9.16
C THR A 60 -7.83 9.36 -8.32
N VAL A 61 -8.80 10.05 -7.72
CA VAL A 61 -9.73 9.45 -6.75
C VAL A 61 -11.16 9.64 -7.27
N ARG A 62 -11.72 8.57 -7.85
CA ARG A 62 -13.07 8.60 -8.46
C ARG A 62 -14.08 7.70 -7.76
N ASN A 63 -13.63 6.57 -7.20
CA ASN A 63 -14.50 5.63 -6.50
C ASN A 63 -14.83 6.12 -5.09
N SER A 64 -16.10 6.06 -4.66
CA SER A 64 -16.57 6.56 -3.36
C SER A 64 -15.91 5.89 -2.15
N ALA A 65 -15.59 4.60 -2.22
CA ALA A 65 -14.87 3.91 -1.15
C ALA A 65 -13.42 4.42 -1.06
N PHE A 66 -12.78 4.69 -2.21
CA PHE A 66 -11.44 5.25 -2.24
C PHE A 66 -11.41 6.71 -1.79
N VAL A 67 -12.43 7.51 -2.12
CA VAL A 67 -12.61 8.88 -1.56
C VAL A 67 -12.62 8.85 -0.03
N ARG A 68 -13.39 7.93 0.58
CA ARG A 68 -13.43 7.80 2.04
C ARG A 68 -12.06 7.43 2.61
N TYR A 69 -11.36 6.51 1.97
CA TYR A 69 -10.01 6.13 2.39
C TYR A 69 -9.02 7.30 2.27
N MET A 70 -9.05 8.05 1.17
CA MET A 70 -8.19 9.23 0.98
C MET A 70 -8.44 10.28 2.06
N GLY A 71 -9.70 10.47 2.48
CA GLY A 71 -10.01 11.33 3.64
C GLY A 71 -9.32 10.86 4.94
N ILE A 72 -9.21 9.54 5.16
CA ILE A 72 -8.46 8.98 6.29
C ILE A 72 -6.96 9.24 6.12
N ALA A 73 -6.41 8.98 4.93
CA ALA A 73 -5.00 9.18 4.63
C ALA A 73 -4.58 10.66 4.79
N MET A 74 -5.39 11.59 4.33
CA MET A 74 -5.15 13.04 4.50
C MET A 74 -5.17 13.46 5.96
N ARG A 75 -6.16 13.04 6.75
CA ARG A 75 -6.19 13.32 8.20
C ARG A 75 -5.02 12.72 8.96
N ALA A 76 -4.45 11.63 8.47
CA ALA A 76 -3.26 11.01 9.02
C ALA A 76 -1.95 11.67 8.54
N GLY A 77 -2.01 12.72 7.73
CA GLY A 77 -0.85 13.36 7.11
C GLY A 77 -0.10 12.47 6.10
N ALA A 78 -0.77 11.44 5.59
CA ALA A 78 -0.19 10.44 4.68
C ALA A 78 -0.45 10.73 3.20
N ALA A 79 -1.32 11.69 2.89
CA ALA A 79 -1.63 12.14 1.55
C ALA A 79 -1.99 13.62 1.54
N ALA A 80 -1.81 14.28 0.40
CA ALA A 80 -2.20 15.66 0.15
C ALA A 80 -2.77 15.83 -1.27
N PRO A 81 -3.68 16.80 -1.48
CA PRO A 81 -4.05 17.22 -2.84
C PRO A 81 -2.82 17.74 -3.57
N TRP A 82 -2.76 17.49 -4.86
CA TRP A 82 -1.69 17.96 -5.72
C TRP A 82 -2.22 18.76 -6.90
N ARG A 83 -1.80 20.00 -7.02
CA ARG A 83 -2.16 20.92 -8.10
C ARG A 83 -0.90 21.37 -8.81
N PRO A 84 -0.34 20.54 -9.71
CA PRO A 84 0.86 20.91 -10.44
C PRO A 84 0.55 21.92 -11.55
N ALA A 85 1.50 22.80 -11.84
CA ALA A 85 1.56 23.43 -13.14
C ALA A 85 2.07 22.39 -14.16
N VAL A 86 1.31 22.20 -15.24
CA VAL A 86 1.67 21.26 -16.31
C VAL A 86 2.30 22.05 -17.46
N LEU A 87 3.46 21.62 -17.93
CA LEU A 87 4.13 22.17 -19.09
C LEU A 87 3.98 21.18 -20.25
N GLU A 88 3.33 21.63 -21.32
CA GLU A 88 3.17 20.88 -22.56
C GLU A 88 3.43 21.83 -23.73
N ASP A 89 4.31 21.44 -24.65
CA ASP A 89 4.68 22.25 -25.84
C ASP A 89 5.06 23.71 -25.52
N ASN A 90 5.85 23.95 -24.47
CA ASN A 90 6.23 25.25 -23.95
C ASN A 90 5.05 26.16 -23.48
N ARG A 91 3.87 25.56 -23.25
CA ARG A 91 2.74 26.24 -22.61
C ARG A 91 2.52 25.66 -21.22
N SER A 92 2.46 26.52 -20.21
CA SER A 92 2.09 26.09 -18.87
C SER A 92 0.58 26.29 -18.67
N TRP A 93 -0.06 25.33 -18.03
CA TRP A 93 -1.47 25.42 -17.64
C TRP A 93 -1.67 24.69 -16.30
N ASP A 94 -2.65 25.12 -15.55
CA ASP A 94 -3.02 24.45 -14.30
C ASP A 94 -3.67 23.11 -14.63
N ALA A 95 -3.31 22.06 -13.88
CA ALA A 95 -3.93 20.76 -14.05
C ALA A 95 -5.46 20.89 -13.90
N PRO A 96 -6.26 20.38 -14.88
CA PRO A 96 -7.70 20.63 -14.92
C PRO A 96 -8.50 19.86 -13.87
N PHE A 97 -7.83 19.11 -12.98
CA PHE A 97 -8.48 18.15 -12.10
C PHE A 97 -8.19 18.44 -10.64
N ASP A 98 -9.24 18.66 -9.86
CA ASP A 98 -9.19 18.79 -8.40
C ASP A 98 -9.04 17.43 -7.66
N ASP A 99 -8.92 16.32 -8.40
CA ASP A 99 -8.91 14.95 -7.87
C ASP A 99 -7.53 14.27 -7.90
N TRP A 100 -6.45 15.06 -8.06
CA TRP A 100 -5.08 14.56 -8.01
C TRP A 100 -4.53 14.61 -6.59
N TYR A 101 -3.89 13.51 -6.17
CA TYR A 101 -3.32 13.36 -4.83
C TYR A 101 -1.94 12.73 -4.89
N VAL A 102 -1.11 13.12 -3.94
CA VAL A 102 0.22 12.54 -3.72
C VAL A 102 0.36 12.02 -2.30
N GLY A 103 1.24 11.05 -2.11
CA GLY A 103 1.62 10.57 -0.79
C GLY A 103 2.58 11.54 -0.09
N THR A 104 2.51 11.62 1.23
CA THR A 104 3.40 12.42 2.05
C THR A 104 4.08 11.56 3.11
N PRO A 105 5.42 11.68 3.29
CA PRO A 105 6.41 12.46 2.52
C PRO A 105 6.81 11.80 1.19
N GLY A 106 6.12 10.80 0.70
CA GLY A 106 6.26 10.10 -0.57
C GLY A 106 5.09 9.16 -0.77
N MET A 107 4.92 8.58 -1.97
CA MET A 107 3.73 7.82 -2.35
C MET A 107 3.45 6.62 -1.44
N SER A 108 4.48 5.97 -0.87
CA SER A 108 4.31 4.90 0.12
C SER A 108 3.63 5.36 1.42
N GLY A 109 3.56 6.67 1.67
CA GLY A 109 2.80 7.25 2.79
C GLY A 109 1.34 6.83 2.77
N ILE A 110 0.73 6.81 1.58
CA ILE A 110 -0.70 6.54 1.38
C ILE A 110 -1.13 5.19 1.98
N VAL A 111 -0.29 4.15 1.91
CA VAL A 111 -0.67 2.82 2.41
C VAL A 111 -0.43 2.62 3.91
N ARG A 112 0.32 3.51 4.58
CA ARG A 112 0.65 3.37 6.00
C ARG A 112 -0.57 3.30 6.94
N PRO A 113 -1.64 4.09 6.76
CA PRO A 113 -2.82 3.97 7.60
C PRO A 113 -3.48 2.59 7.52
N LEU A 114 -3.42 1.90 6.37
CA LEU A 114 -3.93 0.53 6.23
C LEU A 114 -3.13 -0.49 7.03
N ALA A 115 -1.82 -0.29 7.14
CA ALA A 115 -0.92 -1.21 7.83
C ALA A 115 -0.98 -1.12 9.37
N ARG A 116 -1.59 -0.09 9.94
CA ARG A 116 -1.67 0.09 11.40
C ARG A 116 -2.36 -1.08 12.08
N GLY A 117 -1.67 -1.73 13.04
CA GLY A 117 -2.21 -2.86 13.81
C GLY A 117 -2.36 -4.16 13.02
N ILE A 118 -1.79 -4.26 11.82
CA ILE A 118 -1.68 -5.50 11.05
C ILE A 118 -0.33 -6.16 11.37
N ASP A 119 -0.33 -7.49 11.59
CA ASP A 119 0.92 -8.28 11.66
C ASP A 119 1.58 -8.26 10.28
N LEU A 120 2.65 -7.48 10.16
CA LEU A 120 3.33 -7.20 8.90
C LEU A 120 4.76 -7.70 8.97
N ARG A 121 5.13 -8.60 8.04
CA ARG A 121 6.46 -9.18 7.91
C ARG A 121 7.08 -8.73 6.60
N THR A 122 8.03 -7.81 6.68
CA THR A 122 8.75 -7.27 5.53
C THR A 122 10.12 -7.96 5.35
N GLY A 123 10.65 -7.93 4.14
CA GLY A 123 11.90 -8.62 3.79
C GLY A 123 11.72 -10.13 3.73
N ILE A 124 10.50 -10.62 3.52
CA ILE A 124 10.19 -12.05 3.40
C ILE A 124 9.49 -12.29 2.07
N ALA A 125 10.19 -12.95 1.15
CA ALA A 125 9.60 -13.40 -0.10
C ALA A 125 8.90 -14.76 0.10
N VAL A 126 7.66 -14.85 -0.38
CA VAL A 126 6.92 -16.11 -0.50
C VAL A 126 7.17 -16.66 -1.90
N HIS A 127 7.75 -17.84 -1.99
CA HIS A 127 8.13 -18.47 -3.26
C HIS A 127 7.12 -19.51 -3.72
N GLU A 128 6.51 -20.24 -2.78
CA GLU A 128 5.58 -21.31 -3.09
C GLU A 128 4.44 -21.38 -2.06
N LEU A 129 3.29 -21.84 -2.52
CA LEU A 129 2.11 -22.14 -1.71
C LEU A 129 1.82 -23.63 -1.83
N VAL A 130 1.95 -24.37 -0.74
CA VAL A 130 1.71 -25.81 -0.69
C VAL A 130 0.42 -26.06 0.08
N ARG A 131 -0.50 -26.81 -0.51
CA ARG A 131 -1.73 -27.21 0.18
C ARG A 131 -1.50 -28.49 0.97
N GLY A 132 -1.53 -28.39 2.29
CA GLY A 132 -1.46 -29.50 3.23
C GLY A 132 -2.83 -29.88 3.83
N PRO A 133 -2.89 -30.96 4.63
CA PRO A 133 -4.11 -31.41 5.31
C PRO A 133 -4.69 -30.38 6.29
N ALA A 134 -3.84 -29.55 6.89
CA ALA A 134 -4.22 -28.54 7.88
C ALA A 134 -4.45 -27.15 7.29
N GLY A 135 -4.26 -26.97 5.97
CA GLY A 135 -4.40 -25.69 5.29
C GLY A 135 -3.28 -25.41 4.31
N TRP A 136 -2.97 -24.13 4.11
CA TRP A 136 -1.88 -23.69 3.23
C TRP A 136 -0.60 -23.48 4.02
N GLU A 137 0.51 -23.95 3.47
CA GLU A 137 1.87 -23.69 3.93
C GLU A 137 2.56 -22.74 2.95
N LEU A 138 3.32 -21.78 3.48
CA LEU A 138 4.05 -20.81 2.69
C LEU A 138 5.54 -21.16 2.75
N GLU A 139 6.15 -21.41 1.60
CA GLU A 139 7.60 -21.50 1.49
C GLU A 139 8.20 -20.12 1.26
N THR A 140 9.08 -19.71 2.17
CA THR A 140 9.69 -18.38 2.19
C THR A 140 11.21 -18.50 2.26
N ASP A 141 11.92 -17.42 1.96
CA ASP A 141 13.38 -17.31 2.19
C ASP A 141 13.77 -17.37 3.68
N ALA A 142 12.82 -17.21 4.59
CA ALA A 142 13.00 -17.39 6.04
C ALA A 142 12.60 -18.80 6.54
N GLY A 143 12.27 -19.74 5.64
CA GLY A 143 11.76 -21.09 5.94
C GLY A 143 10.24 -21.22 5.80
N ARG A 144 9.69 -22.37 6.26
CA ARG A 144 8.25 -22.63 6.28
C ARG A 144 7.57 -22.04 7.51
#